data_bbb7bccd596406cab29a86ecd2249166
#
_entry.id   bbb7bccd596406cab29a86ecd2249166
#
_cell.length_a   1.000
_cell.length_b   1.000
_cell.length_c   1.000
_cell.angle_alpha   90.00
_cell.angle_beta   90.00
_cell.angle_gamma   90.00
#
_symmetry.space_group_name_H-M   'P 1'
#
loop_
_entity.id
_entity.type
_entity.pdbx_description
1 polymer ?
#
loop_
_entity_poly.entity_id
_entity_poly.type
_entity_poly.pdbx_seq_one_letter_code
_entity_poly.pdbx_strand_id
1 'polypeptide(L)'
;MTGSGAQDDLAAAWDAALREEGASSAGMPAAPADATRILNQAEIDSLMGFGESAPRAVEQSGMERIINSGLVSYERLPMLEIIFDRLVRIMTTSLRNFTSDNVEISIDGIASQRFGDYLNSVPLPAMLAVFKVEEWDNYGLIMVDSAMIYSVVDVLLGGRRGTSPMRVEGRPYTTIERTLVERLIKVVLSDLGEAFSPIAAVHFSFDRLEVNPRFAMISRLSNACVLARLRVDMEDRGGRIELLLPYATLEPVRELLLQQFMGEKFGRDSIWESHLAEQLRHTQVALDVVLDQQVMPLSAVLRLKPGDRLLLSTPPQAPVRLQCGHVRLFLAELGRIEDRPAVRILEGGAMREAEAAP
;
A
#
# COMPACT_ATOMS: atom_id res chain seq x y z
N MET A 1 7.49 24.57 -66.86
CA MET A 1 6.41 23.77 -67.48
C MET A 1 7.05 22.47 -67.95
N THR A 2 6.83 21.41 -67.21
CA THR A 2 6.89 19.98 -67.58
C THR A 2 7.14 19.16 -66.31
N GLY A 3 6.09 18.59 -65.73
CA GLY A 3 6.22 17.76 -64.54
C GLY A 3 4.92 17.04 -64.15
N SER A 4 3.87 17.12 -64.99
CA SER A 4 2.57 16.49 -64.66
C SER A 4 2.30 15.17 -65.39
N GLY A 5 3.04 14.84 -66.43
CA GLY A 5 2.77 13.65 -67.24
C GLY A 5 3.26 12.32 -66.66
N ALA A 6 4.29 12.34 -65.86
CA ALA A 6 4.89 11.10 -65.35
C ALA A 6 4.15 10.47 -64.16
N GLN A 7 3.31 11.22 -63.44
CA GLN A 7 2.49 10.71 -62.36
C GLN A 7 1.18 10.10 -62.82
N ASP A 8 0.60 10.63 -63.91
CA ASP A 8 -0.62 10.10 -64.51
C ASP A 8 -0.35 8.79 -65.25
N ASP A 9 0.83 8.63 -65.87
CA ASP A 9 1.25 7.40 -66.52
C ASP A 9 1.51 6.25 -65.51
N LEU A 10 2.02 6.57 -64.35
CA LEU A 10 2.20 5.58 -63.26
C LEU A 10 0.88 5.11 -62.65
N ALA A 11 -0.07 6.01 -62.47
CA ALA A 11 -1.39 5.67 -61.96
C ALA A 11 -2.17 4.79 -62.94
N ALA A 12 -2.06 5.06 -64.25
CA ALA A 12 -2.66 4.24 -65.30
C ALA A 12 -2.02 2.84 -65.41
N ALA A 13 -0.75 2.71 -65.18
CA ALA A 13 -0.02 1.44 -65.17
C ALA A 13 -0.41 0.58 -63.95
N TRP A 14 -0.67 1.16 -62.79
CA TRP A 14 -1.15 0.47 -61.61
C TRP A 14 -2.60 -0.03 -61.77
N ASP A 15 -3.46 0.78 -62.39
CA ASP A 15 -4.86 0.40 -62.65
C ASP A 15 -4.99 -0.73 -63.70
N ALA A 16 -4.08 -0.79 -64.66
CA ALA A 16 -3.99 -1.86 -65.64
C ALA A 16 -3.51 -3.20 -65.00
N ALA A 17 -2.51 -3.14 -64.12
CA ALA A 17 -2.01 -4.32 -63.42
C ALA A 17 -3.05 -4.92 -62.45
N LEU A 18 -3.84 -4.09 -61.76
CA LEU A 18 -4.92 -4.56 -60.91
C LEU A 18 -6.10 -5.21 -61.67
N ARG A 19 -6.31 -4.86 -62.94
CA ARG A 19 -7.33 -5.48 -63.80
C ARG A 19 -6.90 -6.80 -64.41
N GLU A 20 -5.61 -7.02 -64.62
CA GLU A 20 -5.06 -8.29 -65.10
C GLU A 20 -5.06 -9.37 -64.00
N GLU A 21 -4.87 -9.02 -62.71
CA GLU A 21 -4.94 -9.94 -61.60
C GLU A 21 -6.40 -10.41 -61.31
N GLY A 22 -7.39 -9.59 -61.63
CA GLY A 22 -8.83 -9.94 -61.46
C GLY A 22 -9.41 -10.89 -62.50
N ALA A 23 -8.72 -11.14 -63.60
CA ALA A 23 -9.24 -11.94 -64.73
C ALA A 23 -8.72 -13.40 -64.81
N SER A 24 -7.80 -13.80 -63.94
CA SER A 24 -7.13 -15.12 -63.98
C SER A 24 -7.59 -16.15 -62.98
N SER A 25 -8.79 -16.06 -62.45
CA SER A 25 -9.29 -17.10 -61.51
C SER A 25 -10.59 -17.76 -61.99
N ALA A 26 -10.55 -18.42 -63.16
CA ALA A 26 -11.55 -19.37 -63.53
C ALA A 26 -10.91 -20.61 -64.18
N GLY A 27 -10.79 -21.71 -63.41
CA GLY A 27 -10.68 -23.05 -64.01
C GLY A 27 -9.46 -23.90 -63.66
N MET A 28 -9.71 -24.94 -62.83
CA MET A 28 -9.10 -26.28 -62.80
C MET A 28 -7.88 -26.55 -61.88
N PRO A 29 -7.57 -27.85 -61.53
CA PRO A 29 -7.84 -28.46 -60.23
C PRO A 29 -6.56 -28.86 -59.43
N ALA A 30 -6.79 -29.31 -58.24
CA ALA A 30 -5.92 -29.91 -57.21
C ALA A 30 -4.56 -30.49 -57.56
N ALA A 31 -3.56 -30.10 -56.72
CA ALA A 31 -2.58 -30.95 -56.00
C ALA A 31 -1.31 -30.12 -55.58
N PRO A 32 -0.36 -30.59 -54.72
CA PRO A 32 -0.30 -30.16 -53.35
C PRO A 32 0.99 -29.39 -53.01
N ALA A 33 1.04 -28.87 -51.78
CA ALA A 33 2.21 -28.53 -50.99
C ALA A 33 2.91 -27.18 -51.18
N ASP A 34 2.98 -26.50 -50.05
CA ASP A 34 4.03 -25.55 -49.61
C ASP A 34 4.35 -24.35 -50.53
N ALA A 35 3.61 -23.29 -50.31
CA ALA A 35 4.15 -21.95 -50.48
C ALA A 35 3.33 -20.96 -49.67
N THR A 36 3.97 -20.24 -48.85
CA THR A 36 3.55 -19.05 -48.10
C THR A 36 2.31 -18.35 -48.63
N ARG A 37 1.14 -18.84 -48.18
CA ARG A 37 -0.13 -18.20 -48.43
C ARG A 37 -0.24 -16.96 -47.55
N ILE A 38 -0.21 -15.80 -48.16
CA ILE A 38 -0.47 -14.54 -47.44
C ILE A 38 -1.95 -14.58 -47.03
N LEU A 39 -2.18 -14.71 -45.75
CA LEU A 39 -3.52 -14.76 -45.17
C LEU A 39 -4.21 -13.40 -45.39
N ASN A 40 -5.45 -13.46 -45.85
CA ASN A 40 -6.29 -12.27 -45.98
C ASN A 40 -6.69 -11.75 -44.58
N GLN A 41 -6.92 -10.44 -44.44
CA GLN A 41 -7.29 -9.81 -43.16
C GLN A 41 -8.47 -10.51 -42.47
N ALA A 42 -9.46 -10.96 -43.24
CA ALA A 42 -10.61 -11.71 -42.72
C ALA A 42 -10.23 -13.11 -42.18
N GLU A 43 -9.21 -13.75 -42.73
CA GLU A 43 -8.69 -15.04 -42.22
C GLU A 43 -7.84 -14.84 -40.97
N ILE A 44 -7.11 -13.73 -40.87
CA ILE A 44 -6.36 -13.33 -39.67
C ILE A 44 -7.32 -13.02 -38.52
N ASP A 45 -8.40 -12.29 -38.78
CA ASP A 45 -9.42 -11.96 -37.80
C ASP A 45 -10.17 -13.20 -37.32
N SER A 46 -10.41 -14.18 -38.21
CA SER A 46 -11.03 -15.48 -37.89
C SER A 46 -10.08 -16.36 -37.05
N LEU A 47 -8.78 -16.37 -37.33
CA LEU A 47 -7.78 -17.14 -36.60
C LEU A 47 -7.46 -16.52 -35.21
N MET A 48 -7.61 -15.21 -35.06
CA MET A 48 -7.50 -14.53 -33.78
C MET A 48 -8.76 -14.60 -32.90
N GLY A 49 -9.79 -15.34 -33.34
CA GLY A 49 -11.02 -15.49 -32.56
C GLY A 49 -12.00 -14.33 -32.68
N PHE A 50 -11.81 -13.42 -33.64
CA PHE A 50 -12.71 -12.30 -33.93
C PHE A 50 -13.81 -12.65 -34.94
N GLY A 51 -14.05 -13.95 -35.24
CA GLY A 51 -15.13 -14.44 -36.07
C GLY A 51 -16.48 -14.45 -35.36
N GLU A 52 -17.41 -13.71 -35.90
CA GLU A 52 -18.86 -13.64 -35.69
C GLU A 52 -19.47 -14.68 -34.74
N SER A 53 -19.51 -14.42 -33.45
CA SER A 53 -20.59 -14.81 -32.54
C SER A 53 -20.43 -14.19 -31.14
N ALA A 54 -20.10 -12.88 -31.06
CA ALA A 54 -20.33 -12.12 -29.85
C ALA A 54 -21.60 -11.28 -30.03
N PRO A 55 -22.52 -11.22 -29.02
CA PRO A 55 -23.66 -10.32 -29.09
C PRO A 55 -23.15 -8.90 -29.28
N ARG A 56 -23.78 -8.16 -30.20
CA ARG A 56 -23.46 -6.75 -30.49
C ARG A 56 -23.26 -5.98 -29.21
N ALA A 57 -22.00 -5.91 -28.73
CA ALA A 57 -21.57 -4.84 -27.86
C ALA A 57 -21.74 -3.56 -28.69
N VAL A 58 -22.56 -2.65 -28.19
CA VAL A 58 -22.71 -1.29 -28.70
C VAL A 58 -21.33 -0.77 -29.04
N GLU A 59 -21.05 -0.50 -30.32
CA GLU A 59 -19.80 0.10 -30.80
C GLU A 59 -19.64 1.44 -30.10
N GLN A 60 -18.96 1.43 -28.98
CA GLN A 60 -18.48 2.67 -28.38
C GLN A 60 -17.51 3.28 -29.38
N SER A 61 -17.88 4.43 -29.90
CA SER A 61 -17.06 5.22 -30.82
C SER A 61 -15.62 5.27 -30.32
N GLY A 62 -14.62 5.09 -31.21
CA GLY A 62 -13.20 5.15 -30.83
C GLY A 62 -12.88 6.43 -30.04
N MET A 63 -13.64 7.50 -30.29
CA MET A 63 -13.58 8.78 -29.55
C MET A 63 -14.12 8.66 -28.12
N GLU A 64 -15.16 7.88 -27.88
CA GLU A 64 -15.64 7.59 -26.51
C GLU A 64 -14.66 6.72 -25.73
N ARG A 65 -13.94 5.79 -26.39
CA ARG A 65 -12.85 5.04 -25.76
C ARG A 65 -11.69 5.95 -25.37
N ILE A 66 -11.30 6.89 -26.22
CA ILE A 66 -10.25 7.88 -25.95
C ILE A 66 -10.69 8.85 -24.84
N ILE A 67 -11.90 9.37 -24.89
CA ILE A 67 -12.48 10.24 -23.86
C ILE A 67 -12.60 9.49 -22.53
N ASN A 68 -13.03 8.22 -22.57
CA ASN A 68 -13.16 7.40 -21.39
C ASN A 68 -11.81 6.90 -20.82
N SER A 69 -10.79 6.72 -21.64
CA SER A 69 -9.44 6.35 -21.21
C SER A 69 -8.59 7.56 -20.78
N GLY A 70 -8.85 8.74 -21.33
CA GLY A 70 -8.05 9.95 -21.08
C GLY A 70 -8.43 10.74 -19.82
N LEU A 71 -9.59 10.45 -19.21
CA LEU A 71 -10.12 11.25 -18.09
C LEU A 71 -9.78 10.72 -16.69
N VAL A 72 -9.15 9.57 -16.58
CA VAL A 72 -8.73 9.05 -15.28
C VAL A 72 -7.25 8.67 -15.37
N SER A 73 -6.39 9.63 -15.09
CA SER A 73 -5.00 9.34 -14.76
C SER A 73 -5.01 8.59 -13.44
N TYR A 74 -4.90 7.28 -13.50
CA TYR A 74 -4.75 6.46 -12.30
C TYR A 74 -3.34 6.66 -11.76
N GLU A 75 -3.25 7.48 -10.73
CA GLU A 75 -2.00 7.70 -10.03
C GLU A 75 -1.62 6.43 -9.28
N ARG A 76 -0.44 5.91 -9.54
CA ARG A 76 0.05 4.73 -8.84
C ARG A 76 0.49 5.15 -7.44
N LEU A 77 0.01 4.45 -6.41
CA LEU A 77 0.31 4.70 -5.01
C LEU A 77 1.21 3.58 -4.45
N PRO A 78 2.54 3.67 -4.61
CA PRO A 78 3.44 2.55 -4.27
C PRO A 78 3.38 2.17 -2.80
N MET A 79 3.20 3.14 -1.90
CA MET A 79 3.11 2.88 -0.46
C MET A 79 1.85 2.08 -0.10
N LEU A 80 0.78 2.19 -0.88
CA LEU A 80 -0.44 1.43 -0.64
C LEU A 80 -0.24 -0.07 -0.89
N GLU A 81 0.62 -0.45 -1.84
CA GLU A 81 1.00 -1.84 -2.07
C GLU A 81 1.68 -2.42 -0.81
N ILE A 82 2.58 -1.67 -0.18
CA ILE A 82 3.28 -2.06 1.06
C ILE A 82 2.31 -2.18 2.24
N ILE A 83 1.34 -1.26 2.34
CA ILE A 83 0.30 -1.31 3.37
C ILE A 83 -0.54 -2.59 3.21
N PHE A 84 -0.93 -2.94 2.00
CA PHE A 84 -1.71 -4.14 1.75
C PHE A 84 -0.90 -5.42 1.99
N ASP A 85 0.39 -5.45 1.69
CA ASP A 85 1.28 -6.55 2.06
C ASP A 85 1.37 -6.72 3.58
N ARG A 86 1.42 -5.62 4.32
CA ARG A 86 1.36 -5.64 5.78
C ARG A 86 -0.01 -6.11 6.28
N LEU A 87 -1.10 -5.59 5.69
CA LEU A 87 -2.46 -6.00 6.01
C LEU A 87 -2.63 -7.52 5.89
N VAL A 88 -2.19 -8.11 4.81
CA VAL A 88 -2.28 -9.56 4.58
C VAL A 88 -1.59 -10.36 5.69
N ARG A 89 -0.42 -9.93 6.14
CA ARG A 89 0.28 -10.60 7.25
C ARG A 89 -0.48 -10.51 8.57
N ILE A 90 -1.01 -9.33 8.90
CA ILE A 90 -1.80 -9.11 10.11
C ILE A 90 -3.11 -9.92 10.03
N MET A 91 -3.87 -9.77 8.94
CA MET A 91 -5.12 -10.47 8.69
C MET A 91 -4.97 -12.00 8.75
N THR A 92 -3.86 -12.55 8.23
CA THR A 92 -3.61 -13.99 8.30
C THR A 92 -3.62 -14.47 9.75
N THR A 93 -3.00 -13.72 10.66
CA THR A 93 -2.98 -14.06 12.09
C THR A 93 -4.34 -13.84 12.74
N SER A 94 -4.99 -12.72 12.47
CA SER A 94 -6.29 -12.36 13.05
C SER A 94 -7.39 -13.31 12.59
N LEU A 95 -7.41 -13.69 11.31
CA LEU A 95 -8.39 -14.64 10.79
C LEU A 95 -8.16 -16.06 11.29
N ARG A 96 -6.90 -16.50 11.46
CA ARG A 96 -6.62 -17.78 12.13
C ARG A 96 -7.17 -17.82 13.55
N ASN A 97 -6.99 -16.75 14.30
CA ASN A 97 -7.53 -16.63 15.65
C ASN A 97 -9.06 -16.59 15.65
N PHE A 98 -9.65 -15.87 14.69
CA PHE A 98 -11.10 -15.71 14.56
C PHE A 98 -11.81 -17.02 14.17
N THR A 99 -11.24 -17.77 13.23
CA THR A 99 -11.81 -19.03 12.72
C THR A 99 -11.34 -20.26 13.49
N SER A 100 -10.21 -20.15 14.22
CA SER A 100 -9.49 -21.30 14.81
C SER A 100 -9.11 -22.37 13.78
N ASP A 101 -8.92 -21.96 12.52
CA ASP A 101 -8.53 -22.81 11.41
C ASP A 101 -7.25 -22.28 10.75
N ASN A 102 -6.62 -23.09 9.89
CA ASN A 102 -5.46 -22.66 9.14
C ASN A 102 -5.91 -21.77 7.96
N VAL A 103 -5.60 -20.48 8.06
CA VAL A 103 -5.96 -19.48 7.03
C VAL A 103 -4.70 -18.97 6.38
N GLU A 104 -4.70 -18.89 5.07
CA GLU A 104 -3.66 -18.23 4.26
C GLU A 104 -4.32 -17.14 3.41
N ILE A 105 -3.73 -15.96 3.38
CA ILE A 105 -4.24 -14.81 2.62
C ILE A 105 -3.17 -14.36 1.64
N SER A 106 -3.59 -14.10 0.42
CA SER A 106 -2.73 -13.56 -0.63
C SER A 106 -3.40 -12.40 -1.36
N ILE A 107 -2.59 -11.53 -1.97
CA ILE A 107 -3.08 -10.43 -2.81
C ILE A 107 -3.16 -10.95 -4.24
N ASP A 108 -4.37 -11.03 -4.79
CA ASP A 108 -4.58 -11.38 -6.21
C ASP A 108 -4.22 -10.21 -7.13
N GLY A 109 -4.35 -8.97 -6.63
CA GLY A 109 -3.96 -7.78 -7.36
C GLY A 109 -4.53 -6.49 -6.78
N ILE A 110 -3.87 -5.40 -7.14
CA ILE A 110 -4.29 -4.04 -6.82
C ILE A 110 -4.51 -3.33 -8.15
N ALA A 111 -5.69 -2.76 -8.35
CA ALA A 111 -6.08 -2.10 -9.57
C ALA A 111 -6.83 -0.81 -9.28
N SER A 112 -6.68 0.16 -10.15
CA SER A 112 -7.47 1.38 -10.11
C SER A 112 -8.58 1.30 -11.15
N GLN A 113 -9.81 1.61 -10.74
CA GLN A 113 -10.98 1.59 -11.62
C GLN A 113 -12.03 2.60 -11.18
N ARG A 114 -13.04 2.84 -12.02
CA ARG A 114 -14.18 3.69 -11.65
C ARG A 114 -15.11 2.98 -10.69
N PHE A 115 -15.66 3.73 -9.75
CA PHE A 115 -16.60 3.20 -8.77
C PHE A 115 -17.82 2.53 -9.43
N GLY A 116 -18.34 3.13 -10.49
CA GLY A 116 -19.49 2.57 -11.25
C GLY A 116 -19.16 1.25 -11.93
N ASP A 117 -17.98 1.12 -12.52
CA ASP A 117 -17.52 -0.11 -13.18
C ASP A 117 -17.35 -1.24 -12.14
N TYR A 118 -16.82 -0.88 -10.96
CA TYR A 118 -16.74 -1.82 -9.86
C TYR A 118 -18.10 -2.35 -9.42
N LEU A 119 -19.06 -1.47 -9.13
CA LEU A 119 -20.40 -1.88 -8.70
C LEU A 119 -21.10 -2.79 -9.70
N ASN A 120 -20.85 -2.58 -11.00
CA ASN A 120 -21.40 -3.43 -12.07
C ASN A 120 -20.66 -4.77 -12.19
N SER A 121 -19.43 -4.87 -11.72
CA SER A 121 -18.60 -6.08 -11.77
C SER A 121 -18.75 -6.99 -10.55
N VAL A 122 -19.40 -6.52 -9.47
CA VAL A 122 -19.59 -7.30 -8.23
C VAL A 122 -20.38 -8.58 -8.52
N PRO A 123 -19.81 -9.77 -8.28
CA PRO A 123 -20.51 -11.02 -8.45
C PRO A 123 -21.61 -11.17 -7.38
N LEU A 124 -22.82 -11.46 -7.80
CA LEU A 124 -23.94 -11.70 -6.88
C LEU A 124 -24.20 -13.20 -6.72
N PRO A 125 -24.55 -13.68 -5.52
CA PRO A 125 -24.75 -12.95 -4.29
C PRO A 125 -23.45 -12.61 -3.56
N ALA A 126 -23.35 -11.40 -2.98
CA ALA A 126 -22.24 -10.95 -2.16
C ALA A 126 -22.74 -10.08 -1.01
N MET A 127 -21.92 -9.86 0.00
CA MET A 127 -22.18 -8.85 1.03
C MET A 127 -21.19 -7.69 0.88
N LEU A 128 -21.72 -6.48 0.92
CA LEU A 128 -20.95 -5.24 0.82
C LEU A 128 -21.05 -4.49 2.15
N ALA A 129 -19.94 -4.33 2.81
CA ALA A 129 -19.86 -3.56 4.04
C ALA A 129 -19.34 -2.16 3.73
N VAL A 130 -20.11 -1.17 4.07
CA VAL A 130 -19.69 0.21 4.08
C VAL A 130 -19.01 0.49 5.42
N PHE A 131 -17.85 1.10 5.38
CA PHE A 131 -17.14 1.56 6.56
C PHE A 131 -16.76 3.02 6.44
N LYS A 132 -16.65 3.69 7.58
CA LYS A 132 -16.23 5.08 7.69
C LYS A 132 -14.80 5.14 8.18
N VAL A 133 -14.04 6.07 7.61
CA VAL A 133 -12.72 6.47 8.11
C VAL A 133 -12.92 7.71 8.95
N GLU A 134 -12.77 7.60 10.26
CA GLU A 134 -13.20 8.66 11.19
C GLU A 134 -12.39 9.93 11.01
N GLU A 135 -11.07 9.83 10.90
CA GLU A 135 -10.16 10.97 10.80
C GLU A 135 -10.23 11.68 9.44
N TRP A 136 -10.67 10.96 8.40
CA TRP A 136 -10.77 11.52 7.04
C TRP A 136 -12.19 11.90 6.64
N ASP A 137 -13.17 11.62 7.51
CA ASP A 137 -14.62 11.84 7.31
C ASP A 137 -15.13 11.33 5.94
N ASN A 138 -14.59 10.22 5.50
CA ASN A 138 -14.87 9.58 4.22
C ASN A 138 -15.17 8.09 4.40
N TYR A 139 -15.63 7.45 3.32
CA TYR A 139 -16.09 6.08 3.33
C TYR A 139 -15.24 5.19 2.44
N GLY A 140 -15.23 3.90 2.76
CA GLY A 140 -14.72 2.82 1.93
C GLY A 140 -15.70 1.64 1.90
N LEU A 141 -15.40 0.64 1.09
CA LEU A 141 -16.25 -0.52 0.88
C LEU A 141 -15.42 -1.80 0.99
N ILE A 142 -15.95 -2.77 1.70
CA ILE A 142 -15.43 -4.15 1.70
C ILE A 142 -16.50 -5.04 1.09
N MET A 143 -16.15 -5.80 0.06
CA MET A 143 -16.99 -6.85 -0.50
C MET A 143 -16.47 -8.20 -0.04
N VAL A 144 -17.39 -9.06 0.39
CA VAL A 144 -17.14 -10.46 0.73
C VAL A 144 -17.97 -11.31 -0.19
N ASP A 145 -17.33 -12.20 -0.93
CA ASP A 145 -18.03 -13.10 -1.87
C ASP A 145 -18.79 -14.21 -1.13
N SER A 146 -19.72 -14.82 -1.80
CA SER A 146 -20.55 -15.89 -1.21
C SER A 146 -19.75 -17.11 -0.80
N ALA A 147 -18.68 -17.45 -1.50
CA ALA A 147 -17.81 -18.57 -1.13
C ALA A 147 -17.15 -18.32 0.24
N MET A 148 -16.61 -17.11 0.43
CA MET A 148 -16.02 -16.71 1.71
C MET A 148 -17.05 -16.66 2.84
N ILE A 149 -18.25 -16.10 2.57
CA ILE A 149 -19.34 -16.03 3.54
C ILE A 149 -19.69 -17.42 4.06
N TYR A 150 -19.98 -18.36 3.17
CA TYR A 150 -20.34 -19.71 3.57
C TYR A 150 -19.17 -20.46 4.21
N SER A 151 -17.93 -20.23 3.77
CA SER A 151 -16.74 -20.83 4.39
C SER A 151 -16.58 -20.40 5.84
N VAL A 152 -16.71 -19.11 6.12
CA VAL A 152 -16.61 -18.56 7.48
C VAL A 152 -17.78 -19.06 8.36
N VAL A 153 -19.00 -19.03 7.82
CA VAL A 153 -20.18 -19.49 8.56
C VAL A 153 -20.06 -20.98 8.92
N ASP A 154 -19.62 -21.80 7.98
CA ASP A 154 -19.46 -23.24 8.19
C ASP A 154 -18.36 -23.52 9.24
N VAL A 155 -17.22 -22.85 9.17
CA VAL A 155 -16.15 -23.00 10.16
C VAL A 155 -16.61 -22.57 11.55
N LEU A 156 -17.24 -21.41 11.68
CA LEU A 156 -17.67 -20.87 12.98
C LEU A 156 -18.83 -21.65 13.61
N LEU A 157 -19.64 -22.33 12.81
CA LEU A 157 -20.70 -23.21 13.29
C LEU A 157 -20.22 -24.66 13.53
N GLY A 158 -18.93 -24.92 13.39
CA GLY A 158 -18.35 -26.24 13.68
C GLY A 158 -18.52 -27.24 12.53
N GLY A 159 -18.68 -26.79 11.31
CA GLY A 159 -18.75 -27.64 10.11
C GLY A 159 -17.51 -28.50 9.96
N ARG A 160 -17.70 -29.79 9.73
CA ARG A 160 -16.61 -30.74 9.51
C ARG A 160 -15.91 -30.45 8.19
N ARG A 161 -14.59 -30.62 8.15
CA ARG A 161 -13.82 -30.70 6.90
C ARG A 161 -14.43 -31.77 6.01
N GLY A 162 -15.05 -31.38 4.93
CA GLY A 162 -15.80 -32.26 4.05
C GLY A 162 -15.32 -32.16 2.61
N THR A 163 -15.32 -33.28 1.92
CA THR A 163 -14.97 -33.42 0.50
C THR A 163 -16.04 -32.89 -0.47
N SER A 164 -17.14 -32.36 0.04
CA SER A 164 -18.22 -31.85 -0.82
C SER A 164 -18.00 -30.37 -1.10
N PRO A 165 -17.98 -29.96 -2.41
CA PRO A 165 -17.86 -28.55 -2.74
C PRO A 165 -19.06 -27.80 -2.15
N MET A 166 -18.77 -26.68 -1.52
CA MET A 166 -19.79 -25.83 -0.91
C MET A 166 -20.74 -25.31 -1.99
N ARG A 167 -22.02 -25.65 -1.86
CA ARG A 167 -23.03 -25.22 -2.81
C ARG A 167 -23.42 -23.78 -2.50
N VAL A 168 -23.08 -22.86 -3.36
CA VAL A 168 -23.56 -21.47 -3.27
C VAL A 168 -25.04 -21.47 -3.62
N GLU A 169 -25.89 -21.34 -2.60
CA GLU A 169 -27.33 -21.21 -2.79
C GLU A 169 -27.67 -19.75 -3.06
N GLY A 170 -28.40 -19.46 -4.14
CA GLY A 170 -28.86 -18.11 -4.48
C GLY A 170 -29.97 -17.56 -3.55
N ARG A 171 -30.04 -18.02 -2.30
CA ARG A 171 -31.00 -17.56 -1.30
C ARG A 171 -30.57 -16.28 -0.60
N PRO A 172 -31.51 -15.50 -0.03
CA PRO A 172 -31.16 -14.37 0.83
C PRO A 172 -30.36 -14.83 2.06
N TYR A 173 -29.40 -14.03 2.47
CA TYR A 173 -28.61 -14.29 3.67
C TYR A 173 -29.44 -14.14 4.94
N THR A 174 -29.26 -15.06 5.87
CA THR A 174 -29.92 -15.06 7.18
C THR A 174 -29.32 -14.01 8.11
N THR A 175 -30.02 -13.68 9.18
CA THR A 175 -29.53 -12.77 10.23
C THR A 175 -28.26 -13.30 10.88
N ILE A 176 -28.13 -14.61 11.07
CA ILE A 176 -26.94 -15.24 11.66
C ILE A 176 -25.74 -15.04 10.74
N GLU A 177 -25.88 -15.33 9.45
CA GLU A 177 -24.82 -15.14 8.46
C GLU A 177 -24.37 -13.68 8.40
N ARG A 178 -25.31 -12.74 8.41
CA ARG A 178 -25.01 -11.31 8.43
C ARG A 178 -24.23 -10.90 9.68
N THR A 179 -24.62 -11.39 10.86
CA THR A 179 -23.93 -11.07 12.12
C THR A 179 -22.52 -11.65 12.15
N LEU A 180 -22.31 -12.86 11.62
CA LEU A 180 -20.98 -13.47 11.55
C LEU A 180 -20.07 -12.72 10.59
N VAL A 181 -20.58 -12.33 9.42
CA VAL A 181 -19.83 -11.51 8.45
C VAL A 181 -19.54 -10.12 9.01
N GLU A 182 -20.46 -9.50 9.74
CA GLU A 182 -20.19 -8.22 10.42
C GLU A 182 -19.03 -8.32 11.41
N ARG A 183 -18.95 -9.41 12.17
CA ARG A 183 -17.82 -9.66 13.09
C ARG A 183 -16.51 -9.85 12.31
N LEU A 184 -16.54 -10.62 11.22
CA LEU A 184 -15.39 -10.77 10.34
C LEU A 184 -14.89 -9.40 9.82
N ILE A 185 -15.80 -8.57 9.33
CA ILE A 185 -15.49 -7.25 8.81
C ILE A 185 -14.86 -6.35 9.89
N LYS A 186 -15.37 -6.38 11.11
CA LYS A 186 -14.77 -5.62 12.21
C LYS A 186 -13.34 -6.04 12.51
N VAL A 187 -13.02 -7.32 12.41
CA VAL A 187 -11.63 -7.81 12.52
C VAL A 187 -10.79 -7.25 11.37
N VAL A 188 -11.26 -7.35 10.14
CA VAL A 188 -10.55 -6.82 8.96
C VAL A 188 -10.31 -5.31 9.06
N LEU A 189 -11.29 -4.55 9.54
CA LEU A 189 -11.17 -3.09 9.73
C LEU A 189 -10.16 -2.73 10.83
N SER A 190 -10.11 -3.50 11.92
CA SER A 190 -9.10 -3.33 12.97
C SER A 190 -7.69 -3.58 12.42
N ASP A 191 -7.53 -4.66 11.65
CA ASP A 191 -6.26 -5.01 11.00
C ASP A 191 -5.83 -3.95 9.97
N LEU A 192 -6.79 -3.38 9.25
CA LEU A 192 -6.55 -2.29 8.31
C LEU A 192 -6.02 -1.04 9.03
N GLY A 193 -6.59 -0.69 10.20
CA GLY A 193 -6.09 0.40 11.04
C GLY A 193 -4.65 0.17 11.49
N GLU A 194 -4.34 -1.05 11.91
CA GLU A 194 -2.97 -1.43 12.28
C GLU A 194 -2.02 -1.39 11.09
N ALA A 195 -2.48 -1.79 9.90
CA ALA A 195 -1.68 -1.74 8.68
C ALA A 195 -1.35 -0.30 8.26
N PHE A 196 -2.27 0.65 8.45
CA PHE A 196 -2.07 2.08 8.17
C PHE A 196 -1.27 2.82 9.24
N SER A 197 -1.15 2.29 10.46
CA SER A 197 -0.52 2.97 11.60
C SER A 197 0.85 3.59 11.34
N PRO A 198 1.74 3.06 10.48
CA PRO A 198 3.02 3.68 10.19
C PRO A 198 2.94 4.98 9.38
N ILE A 199 1.85 5.18 8.64
CA ILE A 199 1.62 6.36 7.80
C ILE A 199 0.72 7.36 8.53
N ALA A 200 -0.39 6.88 9.06
CA ALA A 200 -1.36 7.67 9.81
C ALA A 200 -2.08 6.78 10.82
N ALA A 201 -2.28 7.31 12.03
CA ALA A 201 -3.15 6.68 13.02
C ALA A 201 -4.60 6.90 12.59
N VAL A 202 -5.25 5.87 12.07
CA VAL A 202 -6.58 5.97 11.46
C VAL A 202 -7.47 4.86 12.01
N HIS A 203 -8.73 5.23 12.34
CA HIS A 203 -9.75 4.31 12.80
C HIS A 203 -10.78 4.05 11.72
N PHE A 204 -10.94 2.78 11.37
CA PHE A 204 -11.94 2.33 10.41
C PHE A 204 -13.13 1.76 11.18
N SER A 205 -14.27 2.44 11.12
CA SER A 205 -15.50 2.01 11.80
C SER A 205 -16.50 1.41 10.81
N PHE A 206 -17.10 0.29 11.20
CA PHE A 206 -18.18 -0.33 10.45
C PHE A 206 -19.43 0.55 10.49
N ASP A 207 -20.01 0.86 9.33
CA ASP A 207 -21.23 1.66 9.22
C ASP A 207 -22.46 0.75 8.98
N ARG A 208 -22.51 0.07 7.83
CA ARG A 208 -23.63 -0.78 7.45
C ARG A 208 -23.25 -1.91 6.52
N LEU A 209 -24.12 -2.95 6.47
CA LEU A 209 -23.98 -4.10 5.59
C LEU A 209 -25.10 -4.14 4.57
N GLU A 210 -24.76 -4.14 3.29
CA GLU A 210 -25.67 -4.15 2.16
C GLU A 210 -25.50 -5.44 1.33
N VAL A 211 -26.59 -5.91 0.75
CA VAL A 211 -26.58 -7.07 -0.16
C VAL A 211 -26.73 -6.62 -1.61
N ASN A 212 -27.30 -5.44 -1.82
CA ASN A 212 -27.49 -4.86 -3.14
C ASN A 212 -26.44 -3.76 -3.38
N PRO A 213 -25.59 -3.89 -4.42
CA PRO A 213 -24.57 -2.89 -4.74
C PRO A 213 -25.11 -1.47 -4.90
N ARG A 214 -26.36 -1.29 -5.31
CA ARG A 214 -26.98 0.02 -5.48
C ARG A 214 -27.17 0.77 -4.16
N PHE A 215 -27.27 0.07 -3.03
CA PHE A 215 -27.39 0.70 -1.71
C PHE A 215 -26.02 0.93 -1.05
N ALA A 216 -24.97 0.33 -1.59
CA ALA A 216 -23.60 0.54 -1.13
C ALA A 216 -22.89 1.72 -1.83
N MET A 217 -23.65 2.69 -2.35
CA MET A 217 -23.08 3.86 -3.00
C MET A 217 -22.44 4.80 -1.97
N ILE A 218 -21.09 4.88 -2.00
CA ILE A 218 -20.27 5.74 -1.14
C ILE A 218 -19.61 6.89 -1.91
N SER A 219 -19.60 6.81 -3.24
CA SER A 219 -18.94 7.78 -4.10
C SER A 219 -19.73 7.97 -5.40
N ARG A 220 -19.39 8.98 -6.19
CA ARG A 220 -19.97 9.15 -7.53
C ARG A 220 -19.47 8.04 -8.45
N LEU A 221 -20.33 7.57 -9.35
CA LEU A 221 -20.01 6.48 -10.28
C LEU A 221 -18.78 6.77 -11.17
N SER A 222 -18.53 8.03 -11.47
CA SER A 222 -17.38 8.48 -12.27
C SER A 222 -16.06 8.54 -11.48
N ASN A 223 -16.11 8.51 -10.14
CA ASN A 223 -14.92 8.66 -9.32
C ASN A 223 -14.02 7.44 -9.41
N ALA A 224 -12.72 7.69 -9.40
CA ALA A 224 -11.71 6.66 -9.35
C ALA A 224 -11.58 6.07 -7.94
N CYS A 225 -11.37 4.77 -7.87
CA CYS A 225 -11.15 4.03 -6.64
C CYS A 225 -9.98 3.06 -6.82
N VAL A 226 -9.27 2.79 -5.74
CA VAL A 226 -8.31 1.70 -5.66
C VAL A 226 -9.03 0.46 -5.15
N LEU A 227 -8.87 -0.64 -5.86
CA LEU A 227 -9.40 -1.95 -5.51
C LEU A 227 -8.25 -2.89 -5.18
N ALA A 228 -8.22 -3.41 -3.97
CA ALA A 228 -7.37 -4.51 -3.58
C ALA A 228 -8.19 -5.80 -3.50
N ARG A 229 -7.78 -6.82 -4.23
CA ARG A 229 -8.39 -8.15 -4.21
C ARG A 229 -7.56 -9.08 -3.35
N LEU A 230 -8.16 -9.58 -2.29
CA LEU A 230 -7.56 -10.51 -1.36
C LEU A 230 -8.19 -11.88 -1.55
N ARG A 231 -7.37 -12.89 -1.72
CA ARG A 231 -7.76 -14.28 -1.73
C ARG A 231 -7.52 -14.86 -0.35
N VAL A 232 -8.53 -15.51 0.20
CA VAL A 232 -8.48 -16.17 1.50
C VAL A 232 -8.66 -17.67 1.28
N ASP A 233 -7.65 -18.44 1.58
CA ASP A 233 -7.66 -19.90 1.47
C ASP A 233 -7.67 -20.52 2.88
N MET A 234 -8.62 -21.41 3.13
CA MET A 234 -8.83 -22.12 4.39
C MET A 234 -8.90 -23.64 4.09
N GLU A 235 -7.74 -24.28 3.91
CA GLU A 235 -7.65 -25.67 3.48
C GLU A 235 -8.48 -25.96 2.20
N ASP A 236 -9.62 -26.68 2.32
CA ASP A 236 -10.49 -27.00 1.19
C ASP A 236 -11.57 -25.96 0.91
N ARG A 237 -11.55 -24.84 1.60
CA ARG A 237 -12.53 -23.75 1.57
C ARG A 237 -11.83 -22.43 1.36
N GLY A 238 -12.62 -21.40 1.11
CA GLY A 238 -12.06 -20.06 0.96
C GLY A 238 -12.96 -19.19 0.13
N GLY A 239 -12.44 -18.04 -0.27
CA GLY A 239 -13.15 -17.09 -1.08
C GLY A 239 -12.36 -15.81 -1.27
N ARG A 240 -13.05 -14.73 -1.59
CA ARG A 240 -12.44 -13.44 -1.87
C ARG A 240 -13.00 -12.37 -0.95
N ILE A 241 -12.10 -11.48 -0.55
CA ILE A 241 -12.43 -10.22 0.09
C ILE A 241 -11.87 -9.12 -0.79
N GLU A 242 -12.69 -8.16 -1.16
CA GLU A 242 -12.26 -7.02 -1.95
C GLU A 242 -12.39 -5.76 -1.12
N LEU A 243 -11.32 -4.98 -1.06
CA LEU A 243 -11.27 -3.68 -0.38
C LEU A 243 -11.24 -2.58 -1.42
N LEU A 244 -12.22 -1.70 -1.38
CA LEU A 244 -12.34 -0.56 -2.29
C LEU A 244 -12.19 0.75 -1.52
N LEU A 245 -11.21 1.55 -1.93
CA LEU A 245 -10.93 2.87 -1.36
C LEU A 245 -11.03 3.93 -2.46
N PRO A 246 -12.01 4.84 -2.40
CA PRO A 246 -12.04 6.00 -3.29
C PRO A 246 -10.77 6.85 -3.14
N TYR A 247 -10.25 7.41 -4.23
CA TYR A 247 -9.11 8.35 -4.17
C TYR A 247 -9.42 9.56 -3.29
N ALA A 248 -10.68 10.01 -3.27
CA ALA A 248 -11.12 11.07 -2.36
C ALA A 248 -10.94 10.72 -0.88
N THR A 249 -11.05 9.44 -0.52
CA THR A 249 -10.80 8.96 0.85
C THR A 249 -9.32 8.96 1.18
N LEU A 250 -8.45 8.71 0.20
CA LEU A 250 -7.00 8.67 0.37
C LEU A 250 -6.32 10.05 0.23
N GLU A 251 -7.08 11.09 -0.18
CA GLU A 251 -6.54 12.43 -0.43
C GLU A 251 -5.75 13.01 0.75
N PRO A 252 -6.18 12.90 2.03
CA PRO A 252 -5.43 13.44 3.16
C PRO A 252 -4.03 12.84 3.34
N VAL A 253 -3.81 11.61 2.87
CA VAL A 253 -2.54 10.89 2.99
C VAL A 253 -1.85 10.67 1.65
N ARG A 254 -2.38 11.26 0.58
CA ARG A 254 -1.91 11.06 -0.79
C ARG A 254 -0.42 11.33 -0.95
N GLU A 255 0.08 12.44 -0.41
CA GLU A 255 1.50 12.79 -0.49
C GLU A 255 2.40 11.71 0.14
N LEU A 256 1.96 11.10 1.24
CA LEU A 256 2.67 10.01 1.89
C LEU A 256 2.58 8.71 1.08
N LEU A 257 1.45 8.46 0.41
CA LEU A 257 1.24 7.28 -0.42
C LEU A 257 2.00 7.31 -1.74
N LEU A 258 2.33 8.51 -2.25
CA LEU A 258 3.13 8.72 -3.47
C LEU A 258 4.63 8.53 -3.25
N GLN A 259 5.12 8.60 -2.02
CA GLN A 259 6.53 8.42 -1.72
C GLN A 259 6.96 7.00 -2.11
N GLN A 260 7.94 6.91 -3.01
CA GLN A 260 8.44 5.63 -3.52
C GLN A 260 9.30 4.85 -2.52
N PHE A 261 9.78 5.50 -1.46
CA PHE A 261 10.68 4.87 -0.51
C PHE A 261 10.63 5.55 0.86
N MET A 262 9.97 4.91 1.79
CA MET A 262 10.15 5.15 3.22
C MET A 262 11.03 4.05 3.84
N GLY A 263 12.12 3.70 3.16
CA GLY A 263 12.96 2.57 3.51
C GLY A 263 13.55 2.60 4.92
N GLU A 264 13.53 3.74 5.60
CA GLU A 264 14.02 3.84 6.98
C GLU A 264 12.89 3.80 8.05
N LYS A 265 11.65 4.20 7.71
CA LYS A 265 10.55 4.21 8.69
C LYS A 265 9.74 2.92 8.75
N PHE A 266 9.60 2.20 7.64
CA PHE A 266 8.89 0.91 7.60
C PHE A 266 9.74 -0.29 8.06
N GLY A 267 11.08 -0.16 8.03
CA GLY A 267 11.99 -1.16 8.58
C GLY A 267 12.25 -1.02 10.07
N ARG A 268 11.67 -0.02 10.74
CA ARG A 268 11.74 0.09 12.20
C ARG A 268 10.76 -0.89 12.81
N ASP A 269 11.28 -2.05 13.12
CA ASP A 269 10.62 -3.01 13.99
C ASP A 269 10.40 -2.31 15.34
N SER A 270 9.15 -1.91 15.62
CA SER A 270 8.82 -1.18 16.86
C SER A 270 9.22 -1.97 18.11
N ILE A 271 9.27 -3.28 18.00
CA ILE A 271 9.76 -4.20 19.03
C ILE A 271 11.27 -4.01 19.20
N TRP A 272 12.02 -3.89 18.11
CA TRP A 272 13.45 -3.68 18.13
C TRP A 272 13.82 -2.27 18.62
N GLU A 273 13.07 -1.25 18.21
CA GLU A 273 13.25 0.13 18.65
C GLU A 273 12.97 0.29 20.16
N SER A 274 11.88 -0.32 20.66
CA SER A 274 11.56 -0.31 22.09
C SER A 274 12.59 -1.10 22.90
N HIS A 275 13.03 -2.26 22.40
CA HIS A 275 14.08 -3.05 23.05
C HIS A 275 15.42 -2.31 23.05
N LEU A 276 15.80 -1.67 21.94
CA LEU A 276 17.00 -0.84 21.86
C LEU A 276 16.93 0.37 22.80
N ALA A 277 15.80 1.06 22.86
CA ALA A 277 15.57 2.18 23.77
C ALA A 277 15.68 1.72 25.24
N GLU A 278 15.18 0.54 25.56
CA GLU A 278 15.30 -0.03 26.91
C GLU A 278 16.74 -0.42 27.22
N GLN A 279 17.46 -1.04 26.31
CA GLN A 279 18.90 -1.35 26.47
C GLN A 279 19.75 -0.08 26.60
N LEU A 280 19.44 0.98 25.85
CA LEU A 280 20.11 2.28 25.97
C LEU A 280 19.89 2.93 27.34
N ARG A 281 18.71 2.78 27.97
CA ARG A 281 18.43 3.27 29.31
C ARG A 281 19.27 2.58 30.39
N HIS A 282 19.67 1.35 30.15
CA HIS A 282 20.54 0.60 31.07
C HIS A 282 22.04 0.79 30.80
N THR A 283 22.39 1.52 29.73
CA THR A 283 23.80 1.77 29.39
C THR A 283 24.42 2.76 30.38
N GLN A 284 25.56 2.39 30.92
CA GLN A 284 26.33 3.26 31.82
C GLN A 284 27.22 4.18 31.01
N VAL A 285 27.17 5.45 31.33
CA VAL A 285 28.02 6.49 30.73
C VAL A 285 28.85 7.18 31.81
N ALA A 286 30.11 7.49 31.49
CA ALA A 286 30.97 8.26 32.36
C ALA A 286 30.60 9.75 32.26
N LEU A 287 30.40 10.37 33.42
CA LEU A 287 30.12 11.81 33.52
C LEU A 287 31.34 12.50 34.09
N ASP A 288 31.83 13.49 33.36
CA ASP A 288 32.93 14.35 33.81
C ASP A 288 32.38 15.62 34.43
N VAL A 289 32.90 15.98 35.61
CA VAL A 289 32.59 17.25 36.27
C VAL A 289 33.73 18.23 35.96
N VAL A 290 33.47 19.15 35.03
CA VAL A 290 34.47 20.13 34.60
C VAL A 290 34.34 21.37 35.46
N LEU A 291 35.38 21.61 36.30
CA LEU A 291 35.48 22.76 37.18
C LEU A 291 35.82 24.03 36.40
N ASP A 292 36.89 23.96 35.59
CA ASP A 292 37.36 25.04 34.75
C ASP A 292 38.11 24.51 33.54
N GLN A 293 38.18 25.28 32.49
CA GLN A 293 38.90 24.93 31.27
C GLN A 293 39.78 26.11 30.85
N GLN A 294 41.09 25.93 30.88
CA GLN A 294 42.06 26.97 30.55
C GLN A 294 42.85 26.63 29.31
N VAL A 295 43.04 27.60 28.45
CA VAL A 295 43.91 27.48 27.27
C VAL A 295 45.29 28.02 27.64
N MET A 296 46.30 27.16 27.51
CA MET A 296 47.68 27.58 27.75
C MET A 296 48.61 27.07 26.64
N PRO A 297 49.76 27.73 26.43
CA PRO A 297 50.72 27.30 25.39
C PRO A 297 51.31 25.93 25.73
N LEU A 298 51.51 25.10 24.71
CA LEU A 298 52.06 23.75 24.87
C LEU A 298 53.40 23.75 25.62
N SER A 299 54.24 24.77 25.41
CA SER A 299 55.53 24.94 26.12
C SER A 299 55.39 25.14 27.65
N ALA A 300 54.25 25.67 28.10
CA ALA A 300 53.93 25.79 29.51
C ALA A 300 53.46 24.42 30.07
N VAL A 301 52.63 23.70 29.34
CA VAL A 301 52.17 22.37 29.72
C VAL A 301 53.33 21.39 29.87
N LEU A 302 54.28 21.40 28.92
CA LEU A 302 55.46 20.52 28.94
C LEU A 302 56.45 20.83 30.09
N ARG A 303 56.34 21.98 30.73
CA ARG A 303 57.19 22.39 31.88
C ARG A 303 56.55 22.07 33.23
N LEU A 304 55.29 21.64 33.28
CA LEU A 304 54.62 21.32 34.55
C LEU A 304 55.34 20.18 35.31
N LYS A 305 55.51 20.34 36.55
CA LYS A 305 56.16 19.37 37.48
C LYS A 305 55.21 19.06 38.63
N PRO A 306 55.35 17.87 39.24
CA PRO A 306 54.61 17.59 40.47
C PRO A 306 54.91 18.65 41.54
N GLY A 307 53.83 19.26 42.07
CA GLY A 307 53.91 20.37 43.05
C GLY A 307 53.61 21.76 42.48
N ASP A 308 53.53 21.91 41.12
CA ASP A 308 53.11 23.15 40.47
C ASP A 308 51.63 23.45 40.74
N ARG A 309 51.31 24.74 40.89
CA ARG A 309 49.98 25.22 41.19
C ARG A 309 49.33 25.81 39.92
N LEU A 310 48.20 25.27 39.51
CA LEU A 310 47.35 25.85 38.46
C LEU A 310 46.27 26.69 39.15
N LEU A 311 46.20 27.96 38.81
CA LEU A 311 45.20 28.89 39.36
C LEU A 311 43.98 28.77 38.41
N LEU A 312 42.83 28.32 38.97
CA LEU A 312 41.56 28.28 38.23
C LEU A 312 40.96 29.69 38.22
N SER A 313 40.37 30.09 37.09
CA SER A 313 39.72 31.39 36.91
C SER A 313 38.31 31.43 37.52
N THR A 314 37.75 30.27 37.78
CA THR A 314 36.36 30.09 38.24
C THR A 314 36.31 30.20 39.77
N PRO A 315 35.44 31.07 40.36
CA PRO A 315 35.28 31.16 41.81
C PRO A 315 34.72 29.86 42.40
N PRO A 316 35.03 29.54 43.68
CA PRO A 316 34.64 28.26 44.30
C PRO A 316 33.14 27.97 44.36
N GLN A 317 32.30 29.00 44.23
CA GLN A 317 30.83 28.88 44.28
C GLN A 317 30.17 28.94 42.89
N ALA A 318 30.96 29.01 41.82
CA ALA A 318 30.41 29.05 40.48
C ALA A 318 29.86 27.68 40.07
N PRO A 319 28.81 27.64 39.23
CA PRO A 319 28.26 26.38 38.74
C PRO A 319 29.27 25.64 37.86
N VAL A 320 29.40 24.36 38.10
CA VAL A 320 30.24 23.45 37.33
C VAL A 320 29.44 22.77 36.22
N ARG A 321 30.15 22.34 35.19
CA ARG A 321 29.52 21.67 34.03
C ARG A 321 29.67 20.16 34.13
N LEU A 322 28.55 19.44 34.03
CA LEU A 322 28.56 18.00 33.81
C LEU A 322 28.51 17.73 32.30
N GLN A 323 29.42 16.94 31.82
CA GLN A 323 29.51 16.54 30.41
C GLN A 323 29.78 15.04 30.26
N CYS A 324 29.31 14.51 29.15
CA CYS A 324 29.66 13.17 28.71
C CYS A 324 30.46 13.32 27.40
N GLY A 325 31.75 13.05 27.46
CA GLY A 325 32.68 13.36 26.38
C GLY A 325 32.69 14.86 26.06
N HIS A 326 32.21 15.23 24.87
CA HIS A 326 32.15 16.64 24.43
C HIS A 326 30.76 17.29 24.62
N VAL A 327 29.77 16.52 25.03
CA VAL A 327 28.38 16.99 25.15
C VAL A 327 28.11 17.48 26.57
N ARG A 328 27.69 18.73 26.69
CA ARG A 328 27.24 19.31 27.96
C ARG A 328 25.85 18.83 28.30
N LEU A 329 25.68 18.23 29.48
CA LEU A 329 24.40 17.67 29.91
C LEU A 329 23.69 18.56 30.92
N PHE A 330 24.41 19.00 31.98
CA PHE A 330 23.82 19.71 33.10
C PHE A 330 24.76 20.82 33.63
N LEU A 331 24.14 21.80 34.29
CA LEU A 331 24.83 22.70 35.19
C LEU A 331 24.60 22.22 36.62
N ALA A 332 25.64 22.23 37.44
CA ALA A 332 25.57 21.73 38.80
C ALA A 332 26.40 22.58 39.75
N GLU A 333 26.09 22.53 41.03
CA GLU A 333 26.81 23.13 42.12
C GLU A 333 27.69 22.07 42.79
N LEU A 334 28.96 22.41 43.01
CA LEU A 334 29.90 21.53 43.69
C LEU A 334 29.64 21.56 45.19
N GLY A 335 29.56 20.41 45.81
CA GLY A 335 29.36 20.27 47.25
C GLY A 335 30.08 19.05 47.81
N ARG A 336 29.77 18.73 49.06
CA ARG A 336 30.33 17.57 49.74
C ARG A 336 29.20 16.90 50.54
N ILE A 337 29.09 15.60 50.41
CA ILE A 337 28.18 14.76 51.20
C ILE A 337 29.04 13.79 51.98
N GLU A 338 28.95 13.89 53.31
CA GLU A 338 29.85 13.16 54.23
C GLU A 338 31.32 13.49 53.88
N ASP A 339 32.12 12.54 53.47
CA ASP A 339 33.52 12.71 53.10
C ASP A 339 33.79 12.61 51.58
N ARG A 340 32.73 12.63 50.78
CA ARG A 340 32.83 12.49 49.32
C ARG A 340 32.45 13.78 48.61
N PRO A 341 33.19 14.18 47.56
CA PRO A 341 32.77 15.27 46.69
C PRO A 341 31.45 14.88 46.00
N ALA A 342 30.52 15.82 45.96
CA ALA A 342 29.20 15.63 45.36
C ALA A 342 28.83 16.82 44.50
N VAL A 343 27.92 16.64 43.56
CA VAL A 343 27.38 17.71 42.73
C VAL A 343 25.86 17.73 42.83
N ARG A 344 25.27 18.92 42.93
CA ARG A 344 23.85 19.14 42.93
C ARG A 344 23.48 19.73 41.57
N ILE A 345 22.62 19.05 40.84
CA ILE A 345 22.11 19.54 39.55
C ILE A 345 21.22 20.75 39.80
N LEU A 346 21.54 21.89 39.16
CA LEU A 346 20.77 23.13 39.25
C LEU A 346 19.75 23.26 38.11
N GLU A 347 20.18 22.93 36.89
CA GLU A 347 19.31 22.97 35.70
C GLU A 347 19.47 21.68 34.93
N GLY A 348 18.33 21.13 34.51
CA GLY A 348 18.25 19.86 33.79
C GLY A 348 18.20 20.03 32.29
N GLY A 349 19.02 19.24 31.64
CA GLY A 349 18.87 18.65 30.33
C GLY A 349 18.48 19.51 29.15
N ALA A 350 19.41 20.05 28.50
CA ALA A 350 19.20 20.47 27.14
C ALA A 350 19.64 19.39 26.15
N MET A 351 18.69 18.65 25.67
CA MET A 351 18.72 18.22 24.29
C MET A 351 18.25 19.38 23.39
N ARG A 352 18.87 20.53 23.53
CA ARG A 352 18.57 21.71 22.71
C ARG A 352 19.85 22.44 22.39
N GLU A 353 20.70 21.86 21.55
CA GLU A 353 21.75 22.60 20.83
C GLU A 353 22.67 21.63 20.06
N ALA A 354 22.07 20.67 19.35
CA ALA A 354 22.78 19.99 18.28
C ALA A 354 22.41 20.61 16.90
N GLU A 355 21.92 21.85 16.90
CA GLU A 355 21.51 22.54 15.67
C GLU A 355 22.01 23.99 15.68
N ALA A 356 23.31 24.17 15.76
CA ALA A 356 24.01 25.40 15.35
C ALA A 356 25.52 25.18 15.39
N ALA A 357 26.05 24.58 14.36
CA ALA A 357 27.42 24.84 13.92
C ALA A 357 27.43 24.86 12.39
N PRO A 358 28.06 25.89 11.77
CA PRO A 358 27.96 26.22 10.36
C PRO A 358 28.58 25.20 9.42
#